data_0c18337c5aeb8f28afe0f1b843d5abd8
#
_entry.id   0c18337c5aeb8f28afe0f1b843d5abd8
#
_cell.length_a   1.000
_cell.length_b   1.000
_cell.length_c   1.000
_cell.angle_alpha   90.00
_cell.angle_beta   90.00
_cell.angle_gamma   90.00
#
_symmetry.space_group_name_H-M   'P 1'
#
loop_
_entity.id
_entity.type
_entity.pdbx_description
1 polymer ?
#
loop_
_entity_poly.entity_id
_entity_poly.type
_entity_poly.pdbx_seq_one_letter_code
_entity_poly.pdbx_strand_id
1 'polypeptide(L)'
;MILFQKIVNQKLNNISVDELLQYANQFNVTITREQAKKVVTLLNGQNINIFNPNERKHLLSQIAQVTTPNVAKQVNEIFNKFTR
;
A
#
# COMPACT_ATOMS: atom_id res chain seq x y z
N MET A 1 14.77 -10.57 -5.46
CA MET A 1 14.49 -12.03 -5.41
C MET A 1 13.00 -12.28 -5.52
N ILE A 2 12.63 -13.24 -6.36
CA ILE A 2 11.22 -13.53 -6.64
C ILE A 2 10.47 -13.96 -5.38
N LEU A 3 11.08 -14.81 -4.55
CA LEU A 3 10.44 -15.29 -3.32
C LEU A 3 10.14 -14.15 -2.35
N PHE A 4 11.10 -13.24 -2.17
CA PHE A 4 10.92 -12.09 -1.29
C PHE A 4 9.79 -11.19 -1.81
N GLN A 5 9.76 -10.92 -3.11
CA GLN A 5 8.71 -10.12 -3.72
C GLN A 5 7.34 -10.75 -3.53
N LYS A 6 7.27 -12.08 -3.70
CA LYS A 6 6.02 -12.81 -3.52
C LYS A 6 5.51 -12.70 -2.09
N ILE A 7 6.39 -12.82 -1.11
CA ILE A 7 6.02 -12.71 0.31
C ILE A 7 5.50 -11.30 0.62
N VAL A 8 6.19 -10.27 0.15
CA VAL A 8 5.77 -8.89 0.38
C VAL A 8 4.42 -8.62 -0.28
N ASN A 9 4.26 -9.02 -1.53
CA ASN A 9 3.00 -8.82 -2.25
C ASN A 9 1.85 -9.57 -1.58
N GLN A 10 2.09 -10.79 -1.14
CA GLN A 10 1.08 -11.58 -0.45
C GLN A 10 0.64 -10.89 0.84
N LYS A 11 1.60 -10.38 1.61
CA LYS A 11 1.31 -9.65 2.84
C LYS A 11 0.47 -8.41 2.57
N LEU A 12 0.85 -7.61 1.57
CA LEU A 12 0.13 -6.38 1.24
C LEU A 12 -1.25 -6.64 0.67
N ASN A 13 -1.41 -7.70 -0.13
CA ASN A 13 -2.70 -8.05 -0.71
C ASN A 13 -3.67 -8.65 0.31
N ASN A 14 -3.21 -8.95 1.51
CA ASN A 14 -4.01 -9.49 2.62
C ASN A 14 -3.91 -8.65 3.88
N ILE A 15 -3.41 -7.43 3.77
CA ILE A 15 -3.18 -6.57 4.92
C ILE A 15 -4.49 -6.12 5.55
N SER A 16 -4.53 -6.04 6.88
CA SER A 16 -5.66 -5.46 7.60
C SER A 16 -5.48 -3.95 7.78
N VAL A 17 -6.59 -3.28 8.13
CA VAL A 17 -6.55 -1.84 8.43
C VAL A 17 -5.59 -1.55 9.58
N ASP A 18 -5.66 -2.36 10.64
CA ASP A 18 -4.78 -2.17 11.81
C ASP A 18 -3.31 -2.36 11.45
N GLU A 19 -3.00 -3.35 10.63
CA GLU A 19 -1.62 -3.57 10.18
C GLU A 19 -1.12 -2.40 9.34
N LEU A 20 -1.95 -1.90 8.43
CA LEU A 20 -1.56 -0.75 7.61
C LEU A 20 -1.30 0.48 8.49
N LEU A 21 -2.14 0.73 9.50
CA LEU A 21 -1.94 1.83 10.43
C LEU A 21 -0.68 1.66 11.26
N GLN A 22 -0.33 0.42 11.65
CA GLN A 22 0.91 0.15 12.34
C GLN A 22 2.13 0.49 11.49
N TYR A 23 2.12 0.08 10.22
CA TYR A 23 3.21 0.42 9.30
C TYR A 23 3.29 1.92 9.07
N ALA A 24 2.15 2.58 8.91
CA ALA A 24 2.13 4.03 8.75
C ALA A 24 2.78 4.73 9.96
N ASN A 25 2.42 4.31 11.16
CA ASN A 25 3.00 4.85 12.38
C ASN A 25 4.50 4.58 12.47
N GLN A 26 4.90 3.35 12.14
CA GLN A 26 6.30 2.92 12.17
C GLN A 26 7.17 3.74 11.21
N PHE A 27 6.63 4.11 10.06
CA PHE A 27 7.36 4.83 9.02
C PHE A 27 7.08 6.34 9.02
N ASN A 28 6.41 6.84 10.07
CA ASN A 28 6.07 8.27 10.22
C ASN A 28 5.20 8.79 9.07
N VAL A 29 4.29 7.94 8.61
CA VAL A 29 3.32 8.28 7.57
C VAL A 29 1.98 8.56 8.25
N THR A 30 1.35 9.68 7.90
CA THR A 30 0.09 10.09 8.52
C THR A 30 -1.08 9.77 7.60
N ILE A 31 -1.87 8.78 7.97
CA ILE A 31 -3.13 8.46 7.30
C ILE A 31 -4.19 8.18 8.36
N THR A 32 -5.44 8.51 8.06
CA THR A 32 -6.55 8.24 8.97
C THR A 32 -7.03 6.80 8.80
N ARG A 33 -7.80 6.32 9.80
CA ARG A 33 -8.40 4.99 9.70
C ARG A 33 -9.33 4.87 8.48
N GLU A 34 -10.10 5.91 8.19
CA GLU A 34 -10.99 5.91 7.02
C GLU A 34 -10.20 5.80 5.72
N GLN A 35 -9.09 6.52 5.62
CA GLN A 35 -8.21 6.42 4.46
C GLN A 35 -7.57 5.04 4.37
N ALA A 36 -7.14 4.48 5.50
CA ALA A 36 -6.57 3.14 5.53
C ALA A 36 -7.56 2.08 5.07
N LYS A 37 -8.84 2.20 5.45
CA LYS A 37 -9.90 1.30 5.00
C LYS A 37 -10.02 1.30 3.48
N LYS A 38 -9.99 2.48 2.87
CA LYS A 38 -10.08 2.62 1.41
C LYS A 38 -8.88 2.01 0.71
N VAL A 39 -7.68 2.21 1.26
CA VAL A 39 -6.46 1.62 0.71
C VAL A 39 -6.50 0.10 0.80
N VAL A 40 -6.88 -0.44 1.95
CA VAL A 40 -6.98 -1.89 2.15
C VAL A 40 -7.99 -2.51 1.18
N THR A 41 -9.11 -1.84 0.94
CA THR A 41 -10.12 -2.31 -0.02
C THR A 41 -9.53 -2.43 -1.44
N LEU A 42 -8.66 -1.50 -1.83
CA LEU A 42 -8.01 -1.56 -3.13
C LEU A 42 -6.94 -2.64 -3.22
N LEU A 43 -6.34 -3.01 -2.08
CA LEU A 43 -5.29 -4.03 -2.05
C LEU A 43 -5.84 -5.46 -1.95
N ASN A 44 -6.89 -5.67 -1.16
CA ASN A 44 -7.36 -7.01 -0.83
C ASN A 44 -7.86 -7.76 -2.07
N GLY A 45 -7.28 -8.95 -2.30
CA GLY A 45 -7.73 -9.85 -3.35
C GLY A 45 -7.36 -9.43 -4.76
N GLN A 46 -6.57 -8.37 -4.93
CA GLN A 46 -6.25 -7.85 -6.26
C GLN A 46 -4.98 -8.45 -6.87
N ASN A 47 -4.18 -9.17 -6.09
CA ASN A 47 -2.92 -9.76 -6.55
C ASN A 47 -1.98 -8.74 -7.18
N ILE A 48 -1.92 -7.56 -6.60
CA ILE A 48 -1.10 -6.48 -7.14
C ILE A 48 0.37 -6.75 -6.82
N ASN A 49 1.22 -6.60 -7.83
CA ASN A 49 2.67 -6.68 -7.66
C ASN A 49 3.23 -5.26 -7.52
N ILE A 50 3.52 -4.85 -6.28
CA ILE A 50 4.04 -3.50 -6.05
C ILE A 50 5.48 -3.30 -6.52
N PHE A 51 6.17 -4.38 -6.89
CA PHE A 51 7.52 -4.31 -7.49
C PHE A 51 7.45 -4.02 -8.99
N ASN A 52 6.27 -4.17 -9.59
CA ASN A 52 6.05 -3.81 -10.99
C ASN A 52 5.69 -2.32 -11.05
N PRO A 53 6.51 -1.48 -11.73
CA PRO A 53 6.26 -0.03 -11.75
C PRO A 53 4.89 0.36 -12.29
N ASN A 54 4.39 -0.35 -13.29
CA ASN A 54 3.10 -0.03 -13.90
C ASN A 54 1.94 -0.38 -12.98
N GLU A 55 1.98 -1.55 -12.35
CA GLU A 55 0.94 -1.96 -11.41
C GLU A 55 0.91 -1.06 -10.19
N ARG A 56 2.10 -0.72 -9.66
CA ARG A 56 2.22 0.17 -8.50
C ARG A 56 1.68 1.56 -8.83
N LYS A 57 2.05 2.11 -9.98
CA LYS A 57 1.57 3.42 -10.42
C LYS A 57 0.05 3.44 -10.56
N HIS A 58 -0.52 2.38 -11.14
CA HIS A 58 -1.97 2.26 -11.30
C HIS A 58 -2.67 2.22 -9.95
N LEU A 59 -2.15 1.43 -9.01
CA LEU A 59 -2.69 1.35 -7.65
C LEU A 59 -2.64 2.70 -6.96
N LEU A 60 -1.51 3.39 -7.04
CA LEU A 60 -1.35 4.71 -6.40
C LEU A 60 -2.31 5.74 -7.00
N SER A 61 -2.57 5.65 -8.30
CA SER A 61 -3.56 6.50 -8.96
C SER A 61 -4.95 6.25 -8.41
N GLN A 62 -5.32 5.00 -8.20
CA GLN A 62 -6.62 4.64 -7.61
C GLN A 62 -6.72 5.13 -6.17
N ILE A 63 -5.64 4.99 -5.39
CA ILE A 63 -5.61 5.47 -4.02
C ILE A 63 -5.82 6.99 -3.99
N ALA A 64 -5.18 7.72 -4.89
CA ALA A 64 -5.34 9.17 -4.99
C ALA A 64 -6.78 9.55 -5.31
N GLN A 65 -7.48 8.76 -6.12
CA GLN A 65 -8.88 9.04 -6.48
C GLN A 65 -9.84 8.83 -5.31
N VAL A 66 -9.64 7.77 -4.51
CA VAL A 66 -10.56 7.46 -3.41
C VAL A 66 -10.18 8.15 -2.11
N THR A 67 -9.00 8.70 -2.03
CA THR A 67 -8.52 9.48 -0.87
C THR A 67 -8.07 10.85 -1.35
N THR A 68 -6.76 11.11 -1.34
CA THR A 68 -6.18 12.34 -1.88
C THR A 68 -4.82 12.00 -2.51
N PRO A 69 -4.29 12.87 -3.40
CA PRO A 69 -2.93 12.68 -3.92
C PRO A 69 -1.88 12.63 -2.80
N ASN A 70 -2.08 13.39 -1.73
CA ASN A 70 -1.15 13.36 -0.61
C ASN A 70 -1.14 12.00 0.09
N VAL A 71 -2.31 11.38 0.26
CA VAL A 71 -2.40 10.04 0.85
C VAL A 71 -1.69 9.02 -0.05
N ALA A 72 -1.88 9.10 -1.36
CA ALA A 72 -1.19 8.21 -2.30
C ALA A 72 0.33 8.35 -2.17
N LYS A 73 0.82 9.57 -2.03
CA LYS A 73 2.25 9.82 -1.82
C LYS A 73 2.73 9.18 -0.52
N GLN A 74 1.96 9.31 0.56
CA GLN A 74 2.27 8.71 1.86
C GLN A 74 2.30 7.19 1.77
N VAL A 75 1.32 6.59 1.11
CA VAL A 75 1.27 5.14 0.92
C VAL A 75 2.48 4.67 0.10
N ASN A 76 2.87 5.43 -0.92
CA ASN A 76 4.04 5.10 -1.70
C ASN A 76 5.32 5.09 -0.84
N GLU A 77 5.41 5.95 0.16
CA GLU A 77 6.52 5.92 1.11
C GLU A 77 6.58 4.59 1.86
N ILE A 78 5.42 4.06 2.26
CA ILE A 78 5.33 2.74 2.89
C ILE A 78 5.83 1.66 1.91
N PHE A 79 5.37 1.70 0.67
CA PHE A 79 5.79 0.75 -0.36
C PHE A 79 7.30 0.81 -0.60
N ASN A 80 7.88 2.01 -0.58
CA ASN A 80 9.32 2.17 -0.75
C ASN A 80 10.11 1.44 0.36
N LYS A 81 9.58 1.42 1.57
CA LYS A 81 10.23 0.71 2.69
C LYS A 81 10.23 -0.80 2.46
N PHE A 82 9.20 -1.33 1.82
CA PHE A 82 9.10 -2.76 1.54
C PHE A 82 9.88 -3.19 0.29
N THR A 83 10.14 -2.28 -0.63
CA THR A 83 10.73 -2.63 -1.93
C THR A 83 12.20 -2.27 -2.07
N ARG A 84 12.83 -1.82 -1.01
CA ARG A 84 14.26 -1.52 -0.99
C ARG A 84 15.12 -2.76 -0.87
#